data_3ef936f0aee61009b652ce55ef157db9
#
_entry.id   3ef936f0aee61009b652ce55ef157db9
#
_cell.length_a   1.000
_cell.length_b   1.000
_cell.length_c   1.000
_cell.angle_alpha   90.00
_cell.angle_beta   90.00
_cell.angle_gamma   90.00
#
_symmetry.space_group_name_H-M   'P 1'
#
loop_
_entity.id
_entity.type
_entity.pdbx_description
1 polymer ?
#
loop_
_entity_poly.entity_id
_entity_poly.type
_entity_poly.pdbx_seq_one_letter_code
_entity_poly.pdbx_strand_id
1 'polypeptide(L)'
;MRYRILLIILSLSALSGQSLFNRWVGSDPFMGSPRSTAMGSTHLLNSTGSSNVRFNPANLGNMKTKRGFDFQLNRSSVFERWSMPVRDSFGEFLTHADYVANEFSFYGISLGLIGTTELPEIGIAGMGIHYGPLTHFNYQYSEEVRGSYSIEDGEYAGKDPIVGYQNLSTNGLTMLTSIGGGLNLGMLGDIEISVGGAINLIQSYNLTDRVEVDTLYSDVTNLTTLPDFNVATQLPTANFMTFSTNLKLNSNINLGASWENDANITSSQYYWEIDSTNGLFQYWDDTSFVVSGLNYMKPEIKTFAISYNSNEQQEMSIDFEINQISYNGHHNFQDYKQFKFGFEYLTQLGTPIRGGLIYRTAFIPAMKPVSMFTFGSGKSIGNLVIDYAGTYSFQSFNYPDLFPVEGDIRSENDLVRDSQLHLQFALTYKF
;
A
#
# COMPACT_ATOMS: atom_id res chain seq x y z
N MET A 1 16.79 27.41 -16.15
CA MET A 1 16.89 26.53 -14.97
C MET A 1 15.58 25.79 -14.65
N ARG A 2 14.39 26.37 -14.82
CA ARG A 2 13.07 25.76 -14.53
C ARG A 2 12.73 24.49 -15.36
N TYR A 3 13.21 24.38 -16.60
CA TYR A 3 12.91 23.23 -17.48
C TYR A 3 13.81 21.99 -17.24
N ARG A 4 14.97 22.15 -16.57
CA ARG A 4 15.87 21.02 -16.28
C ARG A 4 15.40 20.21 -15.07
N ILE A 5 14.65 20.82 -14.14
CA ILE A 5 14.07 20.10 -12.99
C ILE A 5 12.88 19.25 -13.44
N LEU A 6 12.08 19.74 -14.42
CA LEU A 6 10.95 18.99 -14.96
C LEU A 6 11.41 17.75 -15.76
N LEU A 7 12.55 17.85 -16.46
CA LEU A 7 13.14 16.72 -17.22
C LEU A 7 13.74 15.64 -16.31
N ILE A 8 14.25 16.01 -15.12
CA ILE A 8 14.76 15.04 -14.13
C ILE A 8 13.61 14.26 -13.49
N ILE A 9 12.44 14.88 -13.31
CA ILE A 9 11.24 14.20 -12.79
C ILE A 9 10.66 13.23 -13.83
N LEU A 10 10.79 13.54 -15.13
CA LEU A 10 10.31 12.68 -16.22
C LEU A 10 11.26 11.51 -16.54
N SER A 11 12.52 11.56 -16.15
CA SER A 11 13.49 10.48 -16.37
C SER A 11 13.56 9.45 -15.24
N LEU A 12 12.83 9.64 -14.15
CA LEU A 12 12.71 8.69 -13.02
C LEU A 12 11.58 7.65 -13.22
N SER A 13 11.07 7.53 -14.42
CA SER A 13 9.91 6.69 -14.76
C SER A 13 10.21 5.21 -14.98
N ALA A 14 11.25 4.67 -14.40
CA ALA A 14 11.45 3.23 -14.44
C ALA A 14 11.92 2.74 -13.08
N LEU A 15 11.01 2.09 -12.32
CA LEU A 15 11.34 1.10 -11.28
C LEU A 15 10.21 0.99 -10.21
N SER A 16 9.57 0.05 -10.08
CA SER A 16 8.98 -1.15 -9.42
C SER A 16 8.19 -1.09 -8.09
N GLY A 17 7.07 -1.78 -7.92
CA GLY A 17 6.14 -1.93 -6.78
C GLY A 17 5.83 -3.40 -6.40
N GLN A 18 4.62 -3.75 -5.93
CA GLN A 18 4.24 -5.07 -5.41
C GLN A 18 2.93 -5.60 -5.98
N SER A 19 2.63 -5.32 -7.24
CA SER A 19 1.29 -5.46 -7.78
C SER A 19 0.75 -6.88 -7.73
N LEU A 20 1.53 -7.88 -8.13
CA LEU A 20 1.12 -9.28 -8.10
C LEU A 20 0.69 -9.74 -6.69
N PHE A 21 1.44 -9.37 -5.67
CA PHE A 21 1.14 -9.77 -4.28
C PHE A 21 -0.07 -9.04 -3.70
N ASN A 22 -0.46 -7.89 -4.27
CA ASN A 22 -1.69 -7.20 -3.88
C ASN A 22 -2.94 -8.07 -4.05
N ARG A 23 -2.90 -9.01 -5.00
CA ARG A 23 -3.97 -9.97 -5.23
C ARG A 23 -4.31 -10.78 -3.97
N TRP A 24 -3.34 -11.11 -3.16
CA TRP A 24 -3.52 -11.97 -1.97
C TRP A 24 -3.49 -11.22 -0.66
N VAL A 25 -2.56 -10.29 -0.50
CA VAL A 25 -2.38 -9.57 0.76
C VAL A 25 -2.96 -8.18 0.73
N GLY A 26 -3.32 -7.71 -0.45
CA GLY A 26 -3.78 -6.35 -0.66
C GLY A 26 -2.66 -5.31 -0.53
N SER A 27 -3.00 -4.10 -0.88
CA SER A 27 -2.16 -2.91 -0.76
C SER A 27 -2.85 -1.92 0.17
N ASP A 28 -2.11 -1.33 1.09
CA ASP A 28 -2.56 -0.18 1.88
C ASP A 28 -1.95 1.12 1.30
N PRO A 29 -2.53 1.66 0.22
CA PRO A 29 -2.01 2.85 -0.43
C PRO A 29 -2.34 4.15 0.31
N PHE A 30 -3.22 4.08 1.33
CA PHE A 30 -3.76 5.25 2.02
C PHE A 30 -3.08 5.41 3.36
N MET A 31 -1.87 5.88 3.32
CA MET A 31 -0.95 5.95 4.45
C MET A 31 -1.16 7.19 5.33
N GLY A 32 -2.41 7.53 5.65
CA GLY A 32 -2.75 8.65 6.54
C GLY A 32 -2.97 9.98 5.82
N SER A 33 -2.69 11.10 6.49
CA SER A 33 -2.82 12.43 5.89
C SER A 33 -1.71 12.69 4.86
N PRO A 34 -1.94 13.53 3.82
CA PRO A 34 -0.88 13.84 2.86
C PRO A 34 0.38 14.45 3.51
N ARG A 35 0.23 15.18 4.62
CA ARG A 35 1.39 15.68 5.37
C ARG A 35 2.26 14.53 5.86
N SER A 36 1.67 13.59 6.59
CA SER A 36 2.43 12.45 7.13
C SER A 36 2.96 11.53 6.02
N THR A 37 2.20 11.32 4.96
CA THR A 37 2.65 10.56 3.79
C THR A 37 3.87 11.20 3.13
N ALA A 38 3.84 12.52 2.92
CA ALA A 38 4.97 13.26 2.35
C ALA A 38 6.23 13.20 3.22
N MET A 39 6.06 13.01 4.52
CA MET A 39 7.13 12.88 5.52
C MET A 39 7.46 11.40 5.81
N GLY A 40 7.64 10.58 4.78
CA GLY A 40 8.02 9.17 4.95
C GLY A 40 6.93 8.32 5.61
N SER A 41 5.68 8.74 5.54
CA SER A 41 4.56 8.07 6.23
C SER A 41 4.76 7.94 7.75
N THR A 42 5.36 8.96 8.38
CA THR A 42 5.49 9.05 9.84
C THR A 42 4.15 9.50 10.45
N HIS A 43 3.24 8.53 10.59
CA HIS A 43 1.84 8.84 10.95
C HIS A 43 1.66 9.22 12.40
N LEU A 44 2.43 8.63 13.30
CA LEU A 44 2.14 8.69 14.73
C LEU A 44 2.20 10.13 15.27
N LEU A 45 3.19 10.94 14.87
CA LEU A 45 3.35 12.31 15.36
C LEU A 45 2.97 13.39 14.34
N ASN A 46 2.82 13.03 13.05
CA ASN A 46 2.58 13.97 11.95
C ASN A 46 1.24 13.86 11.25
N SER A 47 0.39 12.91 11.63
CA SER A 47 -0.97 12.87 11.11
C SER A 47 -1.72 14.15 11.42
N THR A 48 -2.52 14.59 10.47
CA THR A 48 -3.36 15.78 10.60
C THR A 48 -4.83 15.42 10.39
N GLY A 49 -5.72 16.22 10.95
CA GLY A 49 -7.15 16.03 10.76
C GLY A 49 -7.67 14.69 11.30
N SER A 50 -8.66 14.14 10.62
CA SER A 50 -9.37 12.92 11.03
C SER A 50 -8.54 11.64 10.93
N SER A 51 -7.45 11.63 10.17
CA SER A 51 -6.55 10.47 10.11
C SER A 51 -5.92 10.14 11.47
N ASN A 52 -5.85 11.11 12.39
CA ASN A 52 -5.44 10.87 13.77
C ASN A 52 -6.34 9.87 14.49
N VAL A 53 -7.62 9.80 14.15
CA VAL A 53 -8.56 8.84 14.79
C VAL A 53 -8.04 7.40 14.64
N ARG A 54 -7.49 7.06 13.47
CA ARG A 54 -6.94 5.74 13.21
C ARG A 54 -5.53 5.57 13.78
N PHE A 55 -4.60 6.46 13.40
CA PHE A 55 -3.17 6.24 13.62
C PHE A 55 -2.68 6.70 14.99
N ASN A 56 -3.26 7.78 15.51
CA ASN A 56 -2.87 8.32 16.80
C ASN A 56 -4.04 9.06 17.50
N PRO A 57 -4.99 8.34 18.05
CA PRO A 57 -6.12 8.97 18.76
C PRO A 57 -5.69 9.89 19.92
N ALA A 58 -4.50 9.65 20.56
CA ALA A 58 -3.98 10.56 21.59
C ALA A 58 -3.76 11.99 21.06
N ASN A 59 -3.40 12.12 19.78
CA ASN A 59 -3.17 13.41 19.16
C ASN A 59 -4.44 14.26 19.02
N LEU A 60 -5.63 13.66 19.09
CA LEU A 60 -6.90 14.39 19.10
C LEU A 60 -7.00 15.32 20.32
N GLY A 61 -6.45 14.92 21.48
CA GLY A 61 -6.38 15.76 22.67
C GLY A 61 -5.40 16.93 22.55
N ASN A 62 -4.49 16.91 21.57
CA ASN A 62 -3.50 17.97 21.35
C ASN A 62 -3.90 18.94 20.23
N MET A 63 -5.02 18.71 19.57
CA MET A 63 -5.43 19.51 18.42
C MET A 63 -5.93 20.88 18.85
N LYS A 64 -5.40 21.94 18.23
CA LYS A 64 -5.86 23.32 18.42
C LYS A 64 -7.17 23.64 17.69
N THR A 65 -7.60 22.75 16.79
CA THR A 65 -8.79 22.95 15.96
C THR A 65 -10.02 22.51 16.72
N LYS A 66 -10.95 23.44 16.99
CA LYS A 66 -12.19 23.12 17.72
C LYS A 66 -13.07 22.14 16.94
N ARG A 67 -13.19 22.31 15.63
CA ARG A 67 -13.92 21.42 14.72
C ARG A 67 -13.25 21.41 13.37
N GLY A 68 -13.24 20.27 12.70
CA GLY A 68 -12.68 20.13 11.37
C GLY A 68 -13.38 19.06 10.55
N PHE A 69 -13.42 19.29 9.26
CA PHE A 69 -13.88 18.35 8.25
C PHE A 69 -12.73 18.09 7.28
N ASP A 70 -12.47 16.81 6.99
CA ASP A 70 -11.44 16.39 6.04
C ASP A 70 -12.07 15.65 4.88
N PHE A 71 -11.56 15.95 3.69
CA PHE A 71 -11.83 15.24 2.46
C PHE A 71 -10.49 14.89 1.80
N GLN A 72 -10.30 13.63 1.41
CA GLN A 72 -9.08 13.18 0.73
C GLN A 72 -9.41 12.40 -0.52
N LEU A 73 -8.61 12.63 -1.57
CA LEU A 73 -8.57 11.86 -2.80
C LEU A 73 -7.23 11.18 -2.93
N ASN A 74 -7.26 9.92 -3.31
CA ASN A 74 -6.09 9.09 -3.48
C ASN A 74 -6.12 8.42 -4.84
N ARG A 75 -4.96 8.32 -5.48
CA ARG A 75 -4.74 7.56 -6.70
C ARG A 75 -3.46 6.76 -6.59
N SER A 76 -3.54 5.48 -6.90
CA SER A 76 -2.37 4.63 -7.11
C SER A 76 -2.30 4.23 -8.56
N SER A 77 -1.13 4.36 -9.17
CA SER A 77 -0.82 3.88 -10.52
C SER A 77 0.28 2.84 -10.42
N VAL A 78 0.07 1.72 -11.06
CA VAL A 78 0.97 0.56 -11.06
C VAL A 78 1.46 0.34 -12.49
N PHE A 79 2.77 0.08 -12.62
CA PHE A 79 3.43 -0.29 -13.86
C PHE A 79 4.24 -1.54 -13.60
N GLU A 80 3.90 -2.63 -14.25
CA GLU A 80 4.54 -3.93 -14.07
C GLU A 80 5.07 -4.44 -15.40
N ARG A 81 6.25 -5.07 -15.38
CA ARG A 81 6.84 -5.74 -16.53
C ARG A 81 7.30 -7.13 -16.16
N TRP A 82 6.96 -8.07 -17.00
CA TRP A 82 7.43 -9.45 -16.94
C TRP A 82 8.44 -9.69 -18.04
N SER A 83 9.55 -10.31 -17.70
CA SER A 83 10.68 -10.51 -18.61
C SER A 83 11.22 -11.91 -18.44
N MET A 84 11.23 -12.68 -19.54
CA MET A 84 11.83 -14.01 -19.56
C MET A 84 13.35 -13.94 -19.82
N PRO A 85 14.14 -14.85 -19.25
CA PRO A 85 15.56 -14.95 -19.56
C PRO A 85 15.76 -15.48 -20.98
N VAL A 86 16.59 -14.79 -21.75
CA VAL A 86 17.00 -15.21 -23.10
C VAL A 86 18.41 -15.76 -23.03
N ARG A 87 18.59 -16.94 -23.60
CA ARG A 87 19.89 -17.64 -23.66
C ARG A 87 20.33 -17.84 -25.10
N ASP A 88 21.64 -17.95 -25.29
CA ASP A 88 22.19 -18.33 -26.60
C ASP A 88 22.08 -19.83 -26.83
N SER A 89 22.56 -20.30 -28.01
CA SER A 89 22.55 -21.72 -28.38
C SER A 89 23.45 -22.60 -27.51
N PHE A 90 24.29 -22.02 -26.66
CA PHE A 90 25.17 -22.73 -25.72
C PHE A 90 24.60 -22.74 -24.30
N GLY A 91 23.42 -22.12 -24.09
CA GLY A 91 22.77 -22.01 -22.79
C GLY A 91 23.28 -20.84 -21.93
N GLU A 92 24.14 -19.96 -22.45
CA GLU A 92 24.63 -18.81 -21.73
C GLU A 92 23.57 -17.70 -21.72
N PHE A 93 23.42 -17.04 -20.55
CA PHE A 93 22.47 -15.94 -20.39
C PHE A 93 22.89 -14.73 -21.24
N LEU A 94 21.99 -14.23 -22.08
CA LEU A 94 22.19 -13.04 -22.90
C LEU A 94 21.52 -11.81 -22.30
N THR A 95 20.24 -11.87 -22.03
CA THR A 95 19.43 -10.75 -21.55
C THR A 95 18.09 -11.22 -21.00
N HIS A 96 17.31 -10.27 -20.46
CA HIS A 96 15.87 -10.49 -20.23
C HIS A 96 15.08 -9.79 -21.34
N ALA A 97 14.11 -10.51 -21.92
CA ALA A 97 13.18 -9.96 -22.91
C ALA A 97 11.82 -9.68 -22.23
N ASP A 98 11.38 -8.43 -22.27
CA ASP A 98 10.07 -8.05 -21.78
C ASP A 98 9.00 -8.62 -22.73
N TYR A 99 8.03 -9.35 -22.19
CA TYR A 99 6.93 -9.93 -22.97
C TYR A 99 5.55 -9.45 -22.49
N VAL A 100 5.43 -9.04 -21.22
CA VAL A 100 4.23 -8.41 -20.68
C VAL A 100 4.56 -7.05 -20.08
N ALA A 101 3.70 -6.06 -20.32
CA ALA A 101 3.74 -4.74 -19.73
C ALA A 101 2.33 -4.33 -19.29
N ASN A 102 2.09 -4.35 -18.00
CA ASN A 102 0.80 -3.99 -17.41
C ASN A 102 0.83 -2.58 -16.86
N GLU A 103 -0.26 -1.83 -17.06
CA GLU A 103 -0.49 -0.53 -16.45
C GLU A 103 -1.93 -0.46 -15.96
N PHE A 104 -2.12 -0.19 -14.68
CA PHE A 104 -3.45 0.02 -14.13
C PHE A 104 -3.44 1.04 -12.98
N SER A 105 -4.60 1.58 -12.67
CA SER A 105 -4.76 2.57 -11.61
C SER A 105 -6.02 2.29 -10.80
N PHE A 106 -5.96 2.62 -9.52
CA PHE A 106 -7.12 2.58 -8.64
C PHE A 106 -7.18 3.84 -7.77
N TYR A 107 -8.38 4.13 -7.26
CA TYR A 107 -8.70 5.37 -6.58
C TYR A 107 -9.35 5.10 -5.24
N GLY A 108 -9.25 6.07 -4.34
CA GLY A 108 -9.93 6.02 -3.06
C GLY A 108 -10.31 7.40 -2.55
N ILE A 109 -11.37 7.43 -1.75
CA ILE A 109 -11.87 8.65 -1.12
C ILE A 109 -11.92 8.40 0.38
N SER A 110 -11.43 9.37 1.16
CA SER A 110 -11.56 9.36 2.62
C SER A 110 -12.26 10.62 3.10
N LEU A 111 -13.05 10.47 4.14
CA LEU A 111 -13.81 11.53 4.77
C LEU A 111 -13.63 11.46 6.28
N GLY A 112 -13.69 12.61 6.96
CA GLY A 112 -13.70 12.57 8.41
C GLY A 112 -14.09 13.87 9.07
N LEU A 113 -14.47 13.74 10.33
CA LEU A 113 -14.86 14.83 11.21
C LEU A 113 -14.10 14.70 12.52
N ILE A 114 -13.68 15.82 13.05
CA ILE A 114 -13.02 15.92 14.35
C ILE A 114 -13.61 17.09 15.15
N GLY A 115 -13.58 16.95 16.45
CA GLY A 115 -13.96 18.00 17.37
C GLY A 115 -13.18 17.92 18.66
N THR A 116 -12.85 19.09 19.25
CA THR A 116 -12.19 19.18 20.54
C THR A 116 -12.98 20.07 21.49
N THR A 117 -12.88 19.78 22.76
CA THR A 117 -13.47 20.58 23.84
C THR A 117 -12.50 20.64 25.02
N GLU A 118 -12.52 21.77 25.74
CA GLU A 118 -11.79 21.89 26.98
C GLU A 118 -12.64 21.32 28.12
N LEU A 119 -12.07 20.42 28.89
CA LEU A 119 -12.67 19.87 30.11
C LEU A 119 -12.03 20.55 31.31
N PRO A 120 -12.81 21.29 32.13
CA PRO A 120 -12.29 21.92 33.33
C PRO A 120 -11.54 20.94 34.23
N GLU A 121 -10.37 21.29 34.71
CA GLU A 121 -9.50 20.53 35.61
C GLU A 121 -8.84 19.28 35.03
N ILE A 122 -9.26 18.83 33.84
CA ILE A 122 -8.73 17.58 33.21
C ILE A 122 -7.79 17.92 32.07
N GLY A 123 -8.18 18.86 31.18
CA GLY A 123 -7.40 19.20 29.99
C GLY A 123 -8.25 19.27 28.71
N ILE A 124 -7.66 18.99 27.55
CA ILE A 124 -8.35 19.03 26.27
C ILE A 124 -8.74 17.61 25.87
N ALA A 125 -10.01 17.40 25.57
CA ALA A 125 -10.52 16.17 24.98
C ALA A 125 -10.85 16.38 23.51
N GLY A 126 -10.46 15.42 22.68
CA GLY A 126 -10.79 15.39 21.27
C GLY A 126 -11.48 14.10 20.89
N MET A 127 -12.37 14.16 19.92
CA MET A 127 -13.01 12.98 19.33
C MET A 127 -13.15 13.14 17.82
N GLY A 128 -13.31 12.02 17.12
CA GLY A 128 -13.50 12.06 15.69
C GLY A 128 -14.00 10.76 15.10
N ILE A 129 -14.35 10.87 13.84
CA ILE A 129 -14.68 9.76 12.97
C ILE A 129 -13.90 9.91 11.66
N HIS A 130 -13.37 8.80 11.17
CA HIS A 130 -12.70 8.72 9.87
C HIS A 130 -13.25 7.54 9.09
N TYR A 131 -13.54 7.74 7.81
CA TYR A 131 -14.00 6.74 6.88
C TYR A 131 -13.14 6.79 5.62
N GLY A 132 -12.61 5.65 5.22
CA GLY A 132 -11.77 5.56 4.02
C GLY A 132 -11.35 4.14 3.71
N PRO A 133 -10.67 3.93 2.58
CA PRO A 133 -10.16 2.63 2.20
C PRO A 133 -9.10 2.15 3.20
N LEU A 134 -9.14 0.85 3.51
CA LEU A 134 -8.09 0.18 4.28
C LEU A 134 -7.14 -0.56 3.35
N THR A 135 -7.69 -1.40 2.45
CA THR A 135 -6.87 -2.29 1.61
C THR A 135 -7.50 -2.43 0.24
N HIS A 136 -6.68 -2.33 -0.80
CA HIS A 136 -7.05 -2.64 -2.17
C HIS A 136 -6.41 -3.95 -2.60
N PHE A 137 -7.18 -4.78 -3.32
CA PHE A 137 -6.74 -6.06 -3.88
C PHE A 137 -6.67 -6.01 -5.41
N ASN A 138 -6.47 -4.84 -5.97
CA ASN A 138 -6.50 -4.66 -7.41
C ASN A 138 -5.21 -5.17 -8.05
N TYR A 139 -5.39 -6.05 -9.05
CA TYR A 139 -4.33 -6.54 -9.91
C TYR A 139 -4.88 -6.76 -11.31
N GLN A 140 -4.09 -6.49 -12.33
CA GLN A 140 -4.43 -6.75 -13.72
C GLN A 140 -3.18 -7.25 -14.44
N TYR A 141 -3.35 -8.34 -15.15
CA TYR A 141 -2.34 -8.96 -15.99
C TYR A 141 -2.99 -9.37 -17.30
N SER A 142 -2.31 -9.12 -18.41
CA SER A 142 -2.74 -9.56 -19.74
C SER A 142 -1.52 -9.91 -20.56
N GLU A 143 -1.51 -11.11 -21.10
CA GLU A 143 -0.45 -11.65 -21.93
C GLU A 143 -0.99 -12.05 -23.31
N GLU A 144 -0.23 -11.72 -24.37
CA GLU A 144 -0.48 -12.22 -25.72
C GLU A 144 0.05 -13.62 -25.88
N VAL A 145 -0.81 -14.53 -26.27
CA VAL A 145 -0.39 -15.89 -26.66
C VAL A 145 -0.15 -15.93 -28.16
N ARG A 146 1.05 -16.34 -28.54
CA ARG A 146 1.45 -16.48 -29.94
C ARG A 146 1.57 -17.96 -30.28
N GLY A 147 0.87 -18.38 -31.34
CA GLY A 147 0.92 -19.72 -31.83
C GLY A 147 1.88 -19.87 -33.02
N SER A 148 2.59 -20.99 -33.10
CA SER A 148 3.26 -21.36 -34.34
C SER A 148 2.22 -21.84 -35.32
N TYR A 149 2.04 -21.15 -36.43
CA TYR A 149 1.34 -21.72 -37.56
C TYR A 149 2.11 -22.95 -38.05
N SER A 150 1.42 -24.05 -38.29
CA SER A 150 2.03 -25.30 -38.78
C SER A 150 2.90 -25.00 -39.99
N ILE A 151 4.16 -25.36 -39.90
CA ILE A 151 5.13 -25.26 -41.00
C ILE A 151 4.79 -26.35 -42.01
N GLU A 152 3.70 -26.20 -42.77
CA GLU A 152 3.44 -27.11 -43.90
C GLU A 152 4.28 -26.73 -45.13
N ASP A 153 4.83 -25.53 -45.21
CA ASP A 153 5.53 -25.05 -46.41
C ASP A 153 6.99 -24.56 -46.18
N GLY A 154 7.61 -24.80 -45.02
CA GLY A 154 9.05 -24.57 -44.85
C GLY A 154 9.50 -23.10 -44.85
N GLU A 155 8.60 -22.13 -44.87
CA GLU A 155 8.94 -20.72 -44.79
C GLU A 155 8.76 -20.21 -43.35
N TYR A 156 9.85 -19.73 -42.76
CA TYR A 156 9.82 -18.93 -41.53
C TYR A 156 9.11 -17.61 -41.81
N ALA A 157 7.80 -17.56 -41.64
CA ALA A 157 7.09 -16.34 -41.57
C ALA A 157 7.49 -15.63 -40.28
N GLY A 158 8.11 -14.50 -40.36
CA GLY A 158 8.93 -13.84 -39.34
C GLY A 158 8.28 -13.38 -38.04
N LYS A 159 7.05 -13.75 -37.72
CA LYS A 159 6.41 -13.59 -36.40
C LYS A 159 5.24 -14.55 -36.27
N ASP A 160 5.22 -15.31 -35.19
CA ASP A 160 4.06 -16.11 -34.84
C ASP A 160 2.83 -15.22 -34.60
N PRO A 161 1.65 -15.55 -35.19
CA PRO A 161 0.45 -14.75 -35.03
C PRO A 161 -0.05 -14.81 -33.58
N ILE A 162 -0.70 -13.75 -33.14
CA ILE A 162 -1.45 -13.78 -31.89
C ILE A 162 -2.64 -14.71 -32.06
N VAL A 163 -2.74 -15.72 -31.22
CA VAL A 163 -3.82 -16.71 -31.24
C VAL A 163 -4.80 -16.55 -30.08
N GLY A 164 -4.44 -15.77 -29.07
CA GLY A 164 -5.29 -15.49 -27.94
C GLY A 164 -4.64 -14.58 -26.90
N TYR A 165 -5.34 -14.41 -25.81
CA TYR A 165 -4.89 -13.66 -24.63
C TYR A 165 -5.15 -14.46 -23.37
N GLN A 166 -4.24 -14.35 -22.43
CA GLN A 166 -4.38 -14.87 -21.06
C GLN A 166 -4.50 -13.69 -20.13
N ASN A 167 -5.65 -13.59 -19.44
CA ASN A 167 -5.98 -12.47 -18.59
C ASN A 167 -6.19 -12.95 -17.16
N LEU A 168 -5.60 -12.21 -16.22
CA LEU A 168 -5.82 -12.41 -14.79
C LEU A 168 -6.16 -11.06 -14.17
N SER A 169 -7.29 -10.97 -13.48
CA SER A 169 -7.71 -9.76 -12.81
C SER A 169 -8.28 -10.03 -11.43
N THR A 170 -7.83 -9.22 -10.48
CA THR A 170 -8.41 -9.19 -9.14
C THR A 170 -8.89 -7.78 -8.86
N ASN A 171 -10.07 -7.66 -8.29
CA ASN A 171 -10.65 -6.38 -7.89
C ASN A 171 -11.34 -6.54 -6.55
N GLY A 172 -10.95 -5.71 -5.59
CA GLY A 172 -11.55 -5.73 -4.26
C GLY A 172 -11.08 -4.58 -3.41
N LEU A 173 -11.91 -4.25 -2.42
CA LEU A 173 -11.70 -3.13 -1.53
C LEU A 173 -12.25 -3.45 -0.14
N THR A 174 -11.45 -3.19 0.89
CA THR A 174 -11.96 -3.10 2.25
C THR A 174 -12.00 -1.64 2.68
N MET A 175 -13.10 -1.25 3.34
CA MET A 175 -13.28 0.09 3.89
C MET A 175 -13.15 0.04 5.41
N LEU A 176 -12.64 1.13 5.97
CA LEU A 176 -12.47 1.30 7.40
C LEU A 176 -13.30 2.47 7.90
N THR A 177 -14.07 2.22 8.96
CA THR A 177 -14.68 3.27 9.78
C THR A 177 -13.99 3.28 11.13
N SER A 178 -13.27 4.36 11.44
CA SER A 178 -12.59 4.56 12.73
C SER A 178 -13.36 5.58 13.56
N ILE A 179 -13.64 5.24 14.81
CA ILE A 179 -14.28 6.14 15.79
C ILE A 179 -13.40 6.14 17.03
N GLY A 180 -12.98 7.32 17.48
CA GLY A 180 -12.06 7.38 18.60
C GLY A 180 -11.97 8.74 19.25
N GLY A 181 -11.21 8.77 20.33
CA GLY A 181 -10.98 9.99 21.10
C GLY A 181 -9.62 9.98 21.80
N GLY A 182 -9.17 11.17 22.16
CA GLY A 182 -7.93 11.40 22.89
C GLY A 182 -8.10 12.47 23.96
N LEU A 183 -7.29 12.36 24.97
CA LEU A 183 -7.27 13.26 26.11
C LEU A 183 -5.84 13.75 26.36
N ASN A 184 -5.67 15.05 26.42
CA ASN A 184 -4.45 15.67 26.93
C ASN A 184 -4.60 15.85 28.44
N LEU A 185 -3.77 15.13 29.19
CA LEU A 185 -3.78 15.15 30.65
C LEU A 185 -3.00 16.34 31.25
N GLY A 186 -2.45 17.22 30.40
CA GLY A 186 -1.62 18.34 30.82
C GLY A 186 -0.22 17.93 31.20
N MET A 187 0.41 18.74 32.03
CA MET A 187 1.80 18.58 32.45
C MET A 187 1.90 17.68 33.68
N LEU A 188 2.70 16.63 33.57
CA LEU A 188 3.14 15.82 34.71
C LEU A 188 4.64 16.07 34.95
N GLY A 189 4.94 17.01 35.86
CA GLY A 189 6.28 17.60 35.97
C GLY A 189 6.57 18.46 34.72
N ASP A 190 7.66 18.16 34.02
CA ASP A 190 8.06 18.86 32.79
C ASP A 190 7.58 18.18 31.49
N ILE A 191 6.80 17.10 31.59
CA ILE A 191 6.34 16.31 30.46
C ILE A 191 4.84 16.48 30.25
N GLU A 192 4.41 16.88 29.05
CA GLU A 192 3.01 16.88 28.67
C GLU A 192 2.61 15.50 28.12
N ILE A 193 1.51 14.95 28.65
CA ILE A 193 1.07 13.58 28.36
C ILE A 193 -0.30 13.60 27.69
N SER A 194 -0.44 12.86 26.61
CA SER A 194 -1.73 12.61 25.97
C SER A 194 -1.94 11.12 25.73
N VAL A 195 -3.17 10.66 25.89
CA VAL A 195 -3.58 9.27 25.67
C VAL A 195 -4.82 9.21 24.80
N GLY A 196 -5.00 8.12 24.08
CA GLY A 196 -6.18 7.98 23.23
C GLY A 196 -6.45 6.54 22.81
N GLY A 197 -7.69 6.33 22.34
CA GLY A 197 -8.14 5.04 21.83
C GLY A 197 -9.18 5.18 20.72
N ALA A 198 -9.21 4.21 19.84
CA ALA A 198 -10.18 4.12 18.75
C ALA A 198 -10.62 2.68 18.51
N ILE A 199 -11.85 2.54 18.01
CA ILE A 199 -12.42 1.31 17.47
C ILE A 199 -12.48 1.48 15.95
N ASN A 200 -11.96 0.49 15.26
CA ASN A 200 -11.84 0.45 13.82
C ASN A 200 -12.68 -0.70 13.27
N LEU A 201 -13.67 -0.38 12.46
CA LEU A 201 -14.61 -1.32 11.86
C LEU A 201 -14.25 -1.55 10.40
N ILE A 202 -13.84 -2.76 10.06
CA ILE A 202 -13.52 -3.17 8.71
C ILE A 202 -14.80 -3.67 8.04
N GLN A 203 -15.08 -3.11 6.87
CA GLN A 203 -16.18 -3.53 6.00
C GLN A 203 -15.57 -3.90 4.66
N SER A 204 -15.99 -5.03 4.08
CA SER A 204 -15.56 -5.44 2.76
C SER A 204 -16.67 -5.31 1.74
N TYR A 205 -16.28 -4.94 0.54
CA TYR A 205 -17.10 -5.08 -0.65
C TYR A 205 -16.74 -6.40 -1.36
N ASN A 206 -17.46 -6.73 -2.42
CA ASN A 206 -17.17 -7.93 -3.18
C ASN A 206 -15.74 -7.91 -3.69
N LEU A 207 -15.04 -9.00 -3.41
CA LEU A 207 -13.76 -9.31 -3.99
C LEU A 207 -14.00 -10.24 -5.17
N THR A 208 -13.54 -9.86 -6.34
CA THR A 208 -13.62 -10.68 -7.55
C THR A 208 -12.22 -11.10 -7.96
N ASP A 209 -12.08 -12.37 -8.29
CA ASP A 209 -10.85 -12.94 -8.84
C ASP A 209 -11.21 -13.71 -10.10
N ARG A 210 -10.56 -13.38 -11.22
CA ARG A 210 -10.94 -13.87 -12.54
C ARG A 210 -9.69 -14.25 -13.34
N VAL A 211 -9.71 -15.44 -13.90
CA VAL A 211 -8.85 -15.84 -15.02
C VAL A 211 -9.73 -16.03 -16.23
N GLU A 212 -9.32 -15.50 -17.36
CA GLU A 212 -10.01 -15.59 -18.62
C GLU A 212 -9.00 -15.85 -19.73
N VAL A 213 -9.24 -16.88 -20.50
CA VAL A 213 -8.42 -17.26 -21.64
C VAL A 213 -9.22 -17.02 -22.91
N ASP A 214 -8.88 -15.96 -23.61
CA ASP A 214 -9.55 -15.58 -24.86
C ASP A 214 -8.83 -16.21 -26.03
N THR A 215 -9.55 -17.00 -26.86
CA THR A 215 -9.04 -17.56 -28.11
C THR A 215 -9.55 -16.72 -29.29
N LEU A 216 -8.66 -16.31 -30.18
CA LEU A 216 -9.04 -15.54 -31.39
C LEU A 216 -9.56 -16.44 -32.53
N TYR A 217 -9.25 -17.72 -32.48
CA TYR A 217 -9.64 -18.69 -33.52
C TYR A 217 -10.29 -19.89 -32.88
N SER A 218 -11.33 -20.43 -33.51
CA SER A 218 -12.14 -21.53 -32.97
C SER A 218 -11.40 -22.90 -32.92
N ASP A 219 -10.32 -23.05 -33.64
CA ASP A 219 -9.47 -24.24 -33.69
C ASP A 219 -8.29 -24.18 -32.69
N VAL A 220 -8.11 -23.05 -32.04
CA VAL A 220 -7.08 -22.89 -30.99
C VAL A 220 -7.64 -23.45 -29.70
N THR A 221 -6.98 -24.43 -29.14
CA THR A 221 -7.32 -25.07 -27.86
C THR A 221 -6.08 -25.14 -26.99
N ASN A 222 -6.27 -25.22 -25.66
CA ASN A 222 -5.20 -25.44 -24.69
C ASN A 222 -4.12 -24.36 -24.67
N LEU A 223 -4.53 -23.09 -24.66
CA LEU A 223 -3.58 -21.97 -24.51
C LEU A 223 -2.94 -21.90 -23.13
N THR A 224 -3.44 -22.63 -22.15
CA THR A 224 -2.90 -22.69 -20.79
C THR A 224 -3.38 -23.95 -20.09
N THR A 225 -2.66 -24.35 -19.04
CA THR A 225 -3.09 -25.40 -18.10
C THR A 225 -4.04 -24.87 -17.03
N LEU A 226 -4.18 -23.53 -16.89
CA LEU A 226 -5.09 -22.92 -15.94
C LEU A 226 -6.51 -22.85 -16.54
N PRO A 227 -7.54 -23.31 -15.81
CA PRO A 227 -8.92 -23.18 -16.26
C PRO A 227 -9.41 -21.75 -16.10
N ASP A 228 -10.38 -21.38 -16.94
CA ASP A 228 -11.17 -20.17 -16.73
C ASP A 228 -11.90 -20.23 -15.39
N PHE A 229 -11.87 -19.14 -14.66
CA PHE A 229 -12.70 -19.01 -13.49
C PHE A 229 -13.12 -17.56 -13.24
N ASN A 230 -14.23 -17.39 -12.57
CA ASN A 230 -14.71 -16.10 -12.09
C ASN A 230 -15.37 -16.31 -10.73
N VAL A 231 -14.71 -15.84 -9.70
CA VAL A 231 -15.16 -16.00 -8.32
C VAL A 231 -15.40 -14.63 -7.70
N ALA A 232 -16.58 -14.47 -7.10
CA ALA A 232 -16.91 -13.30 -6.29
C ALA A 232 -17.09 -13.73 -4.85
N THR A 233 -16.31 -13.14 -3.94
CA THR A 233 -16.34 -13.45 -2.51
C THR A 233 -16.61 -12.19 -1.71
N GLN A 234 -17.51 -12.27 -0.76
CA GLN A 234 -17.71 -11.23 0.24
C GLN A 234 -16.94 -11.62 1.51
N LEU A 235 -15.96 -10.82 1.87
CA LEU A 235 -15.23 -11.01 3.12
C LEU A 235 -16.13 -10.59 4.31
N PRO A 236 -16.06 -11.28 5.47
CA PRO A 236 -16.80 -10.89 6.65
C PRO A 236 -16.30 -9.55 7.20
N THR A 237 -17.15 -8.88 7.97
CA THR A 237 -16.74 -7.70 8.74
C THR A 237 -15.86 -8.10 9.90
N ALA A 238 -14.91 -7.24 10.25
CA ALA A 238 -14.04 -7.43 11.40
C ALA A 238 -13.81 -6.09 12.12
N ASN A 239 -13.20 -6.13 13.28
CA ASN A 239 -12.83 -4.92 14.00
C ASN A 239 -11.47 -5.09 14.68
N PHE A 240 -10.81 -3.96 14.92
CA PHE A 240 -9.61 -3.88 15.73
C PHE A 240 -9.60 -2.57 16.53
N MET A 241 -8.75 -2.50 17.54
CA MET A 241 -8.59 -1.34 18.40
C MET A 241 -7.23 -0.70 18.17
N THR A 242 -7.17 0.62 18.32
CA THR A 242 -5.93 1.39 18.35
C THR A 242 -5.83 2.09 19.70
N PHE A 243 -4.70 1.96 20.37
CA PHE A 243 -4.36 2.73 21.56
C PHE A 243 -3.07 3.49 21.29
N SER A 244 -2.99 4.72 21.77
CA SER A 244 -1.81 5.55 21.59
C SER A 244 -1.52 6.45 22.78
N THR A 245 -0.25 6.85 22.89
CA THR A 245 0.21 7.85 23.84
C THR A 245 1.24 8.76 23.19
N ASN A 246 1.21 10.04 23.55
CA ASN A 246 2.21 11.02 23.17
C ASN A 246 2.81 11.64 24.43
N LEU A 247 4.12 11.83 24.40
CA LEU A 247 4.91 12.50 25.44
C LEU A 247 5.66 13.67 24.81
N LYS A 248 5.33 14.88 25.19
CA LYS A 248 6.07 16.06 24.80
C LYS A 248 7.06 16.42 25.92
N LEU A 249 8.33 16.09 25.67
CA LEU A 249 9.40 16.28 26.65
C LEU A 249 9.80 17.74 26.83
N ASN A 250 9.72 18.52 25.76
CA ASN A 250 9.98 19.95 25.71
C ASN A 250 9.38 20.56 24.44
N SER A 251 9.65 21.82 24.16
CA SER A 251 9.17 22.49 22.93
C SER A 251 9.63 21.85 21.63
N ASN A 252 10.73 21.10 21.67
CA ASN A 252 11.41 20.57 20.47
C ASN A 252 11.24 19.07 20.26
N ILE A 253 11.06 18.27 21.33
CA ILE A 253 11.09 16.81 21.27
C ILE A 253 9.76 16.23 21.70
N ASN A 254 9.16 15.46 20.80
CA ASN A 254 7.96 14.67 21.04
C ASN A 254 8.27 13.16 20.84
N LEU A 255 7.73 12.33 21.70
CA LEU A 255 7.75 10.88 21.59
C LEU A 255 6.33 10.37 21.43
N GLY A 256 6.16 9.27 20.70
CA GLY A 256 4.87 8.62 20.52
C GLY A 256 5.00 7.12 20.55
N ALA A 257 3.95 6.47 21.03
CA ALA A 257 3.77 5.03 20.92
C ALA A 257 2.32 4.71 20.58
N SER A 258 2.09 3.71 19.73
CA SER A 258 0.76 3.18 19.49
C SER A 258 0.79 1.66 19.34
N TRP A 259 -0.36 1.06 19.59
CA TRP A 259 -0.61 -0.35 19.41
C TRP A 259 -1.96 -0.57 18.75
N GLU A 260 -1.96 -1.39 17.70
CA GLU A 260 -3.16 -1.88 17.01
C GLU A 260 -3.16 -3.40 17.10
N ASN A 261 -4.26 -3.99 17.58
CA ASN A 261 -4.36 -5.45 17.56
C ASN A 261 -4.64 -5.96 16.14
N ASP A 262 -4.41 -7.26 15.97
CA ASP A 262 -4.75 -8.00 14.76
C ASP A 262 -6.26 -8.15 14.57
N ALA A 263 -6.66 -8.42 13.34
CA ALA A 263 -8.02 -8.81 12.98
C ALA A 263 -7.97 -9.82 11.83
N ASN A 264 -8.65 -10.93 12.01
CA ASN A 264 -8.76 -11.98 11.01
C ASN A 264 -10.03 -11.78 10.17
N ILE A 265 -9.86 -11.71 8.85
CA ILE A 265 -10.95 -11.61 7.89
C ILE A 265 -10.78 -12.76 6.91
N THR A 266 -11.09 -13.96 7.34
CA THR A 266 -11.04 -15.15 6.49
C THR A 266 -12.42 -15.47 5.92
N SER A 267 -12.44 -15.77 4.63
CA SER A 267 -13.57 -16.49 4.03
C SER A 267 -13.35 -17.98 4.21
N SER A 268 -14.36 -18.70 4.70
CA SER A 268 -14.28 -20.15 4.95
C SER A 268 -14.23 -21.02 3.69
N GLN A 269 -14.24 -20.42 2.49
CA GLN A 269 -14.41 -21.15 1.25
C GLN A 269 -13.16 -21.28 0.39
N TYR A 270 -12.05 -20.61 0.75
CA TYR A 270 -10.88 -20.54 -0.13
C TYR A 270 -9.58 -20.62 0.66
N TYR A 271 -8.67 -21.43 0.19
CA TYR A 271 -7.32 -21.55 0.76
C TYR A 271 -6.28 -21.31 -0.32
N TRP A 272 -5.35 -20.43 -0.03
CA TRP A 272 -4.08 -20.37 -0.72
C TRP A 272 -2.95 -20.53 0.32
N GLU A 273 -1.86 -21.09 -0.10
CA GLU A 273 -0.72 -21.38 0.75
C GLU A 273 0.56 -20.87 0.10
N ILE A 274 1.53 -20.51 0.91
CA ILE A 274 2.89 -20.25 0.42
C ILE A 274 3.66 -21.57 0.51
N ASP A 275 4.16 -22.05 -0.63
CA ASP A 275 5.06 -23.18 -0.64
C ASP A 275 6.31 -22.87 0.17
N SER A 276 6.53 -23.63 1.24
CA SER A 276 7.64 -23.43 2.15
C SER A 276 9.01 -23.71 1.51
N THR A 277 9.05 -24.40 0.35
CA THR A 277 10.28 -24.74 -0.38
C THR A 277 10.78 -23.57 -1.24
N ASN A 278 9.89 -22.84 -1.87
CA ASN A 278 10.25 -21.78 -2.81
C ASN A 278 9.69 -20.40 -2.45
N GLY A 279 8.79 -20.30 -1.46
CA GLY A 279 8.15 -19.07 -1.03
C GLY A 279 7.12 -18.52 -2.00
N LEU A 280 6.62 -19.35 -2.92
CA LEU A 280 5.65 -18.98 -3.95
C LEU A 280 4.23 -19.34 -3.53
N PHE A 281 3.27 -18.61 -4.07
CA PHE A 281 1.86 -18.90 -3.82
C PHE A 281 1.44 -20.13 -4.62
N GLN A 282 0.83 -21.10 -3.91
CA GLN A 282 0.24 -22.29 -4.50
C GLN A 282 -1.25 -22.31 -4.26
N TYR A 283 -2.01 -22.79 -5.24
CA TYR A 283 -3.42 -23.10 -5.07
C TYR A 283 -3.57 -24.54 -4.57
N TRP A 284 -4.38 -24.72 -3.56
CA TRP A 284 -4.63 -26.05 -2.98
C TRP A 284 -5.96 -26.58 -3.45
N ASP A 285 -5.97 -27.58 -4.33
CA ASP A 285 -6.84 -28.73 -4.30
C ASP A 285 -6.52 -29.76 -5.40
N ASP A 286 -6.58 -31.03 -5.01
CA ASP A 286 -6.30 -32.20 -5.84
C ASP A 286 -7.45 -32.56 -6.82
N THR A 287 -8.61 -31.94 -6.75
CA THR A 287 -9.81 -32.41 -7.49
C THR A 287 -10.75 -31.34 -8.03
N SER A 288 -10.63 -30.12 -7.60
CA SER A 288 -11.37 -29.01 -8.14
C SER A 288 -10.54 -27.75 -7.93
N PHE A 289 -10.26 -27.02 -8.99
CA PHE A 289 -9.59 -25.74 -8.92
C PHE A 289 -10.38 -24.78 -8.06
N VAL A 290 -10.11 -24.79 -6.78
CA VAL A 290 -10.63 -23.81 -5.86
C VAL A 290 -9.69 -22.62 -5.89
N VAL A 291 -10.10 -21.65 -6.63
CA VAL A 291 -9.33 -20.46 -6.81
C VAL A 291 -9.51 -19.53 -5.62
N SER A 292 -8.38 -19.24 -5.04
CA SER A 292 -8.08 -18.15 -4.14
C SER A 292 -9.17 -17.76 -3.16
N GLY A 293 -9.02 -18.21 -1.98
CA GLY A 293 -9.58 -17.51 -0.84
C GLY A 293 -8.60 -16.49 -0.32
N LEU A 294 -9.08 -15.32 -0.07
CA LEU A 294 -8.32 -14.35 0.67
C LEU A 294 -8.38 -14.71 2.15
N ASN A 295 -7.28 -15.20 2.67
CA ASN A 295 -6.99 -15.16 4.08
C ASN A 295 -6.41 -13.77 4.41
N TYR A 296 -7.24 -12.74 4.34
CA TYR A 296 -6.80 -11.43 4.72
C TYR A 296 -6.72 -11.34 6.23
N MET A 297 -5.53 -11.10 6.72
CA MET A 297 -5.28 -10.82 8.11
C MET A 297 -4.71 -9.41 8.24
N LYS A 298 -5.42 -8.55 8.98
CA LYS A 298 -4.82 -7.30 9.43
C LYS A 298 -3.86 -7.66 10.57
N PRO A 299 -2.53 -7.44 10.43
CA PRO A 299 -1.57 -7.81 11.45
C PRO A 299 -1.64 -6.90 12.69
N GLU A 300 -1.10 -7.37 13.80
CA GLU A 300 -0.78 -6.52 14.96
C GLU A 300 0.30 -5.52 14.56
N ILE A 301 0.14 -4.26 14.97
CA ILE A 301 1.12 -3.20 14.67
C ILE A 301 1.49 -2.47 15.96
N LYS A 302 2.79 -2.43 16.27
CA LYS A 302 3.36 -1.59 17.32
C LYS A 302 4.19 -0.50 16.66
N THR A 303 3.89 0.75 16.97
CA THR A 303 4.55 1.91 16.39
C THR A 303 5.24 2.72 17.48
N PHE A 304 6.48 3.12 17.22
CA PHE A 304 7.24 4.04 18.06
C PHE A 304 7.78 5.17 17.20
N ALA A 305 7.66 6.40 17.68
CA ALA A 305 8.11 7.57 16.93
C ALA A 305 8.82 8.59 17.84
N ILE A 306 9.74 9.33 17.23
CA ILE A 306 10.36 10.52 17.77
C ILE A 306 10.29 11.64 16.74
N SER A 307 9.92 12.82 17.17
CA SER A 307 9.87 14.03 16.36
C SER A 307 10.72 15.11 16.99
N TYR A 308 11.52 15.78 16.19
CA TYR A 308 12.28 16.96 16.55
C TYR A 308 11.77 18.16 15.75
N ASN A 309 11.46 19.26 16.47
CA ASN A 309 11.06 20.54 15.88
C ASN A 309 12.10 21.60 16.24
N SER A 310 12.57 22.38 15.26
CA SER A 310 13.68 23.34 15.47
C SER A 310 13.32 24.50 16.39
N ASN A 311 12.05 24.90 16.40
CA ASN A 311 11.52 26.00 17.22
C ASN A 311 10.01 25.83 17.41
N GLU A 312 9.40 26.73 18.22
CA GLU A 312 7.95 26.72 18.47
C GLU A 312 7.10 26.93 17.20
N GLN A 313 7.64 27.57 16.18
CA GLN A 313 6.96 27.79 14.90
C GLN A 313 7.08 26.60 13.96
N GLN A 314 7.85 25.57 14.34
CA GLN A 314 8.06 24.35 13.54
C GLN A 314 8.57 24.64 12.13
N GLU A 315 9.52 25.57 11.99
CA GLU A 315 10.12 25.89 10.69
C GLU A 315 10.82 24.66 10.08
N MET A 316 11.34 23.77 10.92
CA MET A 316 11.91 22.48 10.48
C MET A 316 11.43 21.38 11.42
N SER A 317 10.93 20.29 10.85
CA SER A 317 10.62 19.04 11.57
C SER A 317 11.43 17.90 10.99
N ILE A 318 11.91 17.03 11.86
CA ILE A 318 12.57 15.76 11.51
C ILE A 318 11.92 14.66 12.35
N ASP A 319 11.52 13.58 11.70
CA ASP A 319 10.76 12.51 12.30
C ASP A 319 11.34 11.14 11.98
N PHE A 320 11.36 10.28 12.99
CA PHE A 320 11.64 8.86 12.83
C PHE A 320 10.49 8.05 13.40
N GLU A 321 10.08 7.04 12.68
CA GLU A 321 9.04 6.11 13.10
C GLU A 321 9.46 4.67 12.77
N ILE A 322 9.23 3.76 13.70
CA ILE A 322 9.44 2.32 13.51
C ILE A 322 8.12 1.62 13.76
N ASN A 323 7.66 0.87 12.77
CA ASN A 323 6.53 -0.03 12.89
C ASN A 323 7.07 -1.46 12.99
N GLN A 324 6.63 -2.17 14.01
CA GLN A 324 6.80 -3.61 14.16
C GLN A 324 5.45 -4.26 13.82
N ILE A 325 5.43 -5.05 12.77
CA ILE A 325 4.23 -5.69 12.24
C ILE A 325 4.35 -7.18 12.47
N SER A 326 3.38 -7.76 13.21
CA SER A 326 3.35 -9.18 13.53
C SER A 326 2.10 -9.86 13.02
N TYR A 327 2.30 -10.96 12.33
CA TYR A 327 1.23 -11.84 11.87
C TYR A 327 0.91 -12.96 12.88
N ASN A 328 1.47 -12.89 14.10
CA ASN A 328 1.18 -13.81 15.19
C ASN A 328 1.35 -15.30 14.83
N GLY A 329 2.38 -15.61 14.03
CA GLY A 329 2.68 -16.98 13.61
C GLY A 329 1.80 -17.50 12.47
N HIS A 330 1.16 -16.62 11.71
CA HIS A 330 0.48 -17.03 10.47
C HIS A 330 1.48 -17.70 9.52
N HIS A 331 1.19 -18.90 9.04
CA HIS A 331 2.14 -19.73 8.29
C HIS A 331 2.57 -19.14 6.94
N ASN A 332 1.77 -18.24 6.36
CA ASN A 332 2.03 -17.63 5.05
C ASN A 332 2.81 -16.31 5.13
N PHE A 333 2.86 -15.68 6.29
CA PHE A 333 3.50 -14.37 6.47
C PHE A 333 4.53 -14.40 7.58
N GLN A 334 5.60 -13.66 7.37
CA GLN A 334 6.59 -13.43 8.41
C GLN A 334 6.44 -12.02 9.00
N ASP A 335 6.79 -11.90 10.26
CA ASP A 335 6.85 -10.60 10.91
C ASP A 335 7.85 -9.69 10.21
N TYR A 336 7.52 -8.42 10.06
CA TYR A 336 8.38 -7.47 9.38
C TYR A 336 8.41 -6.11 10.08
N LYS A 337 9.34 -5.26 9.65
CA LYS A 337 9.52 -3.92 10.19
C LYS A 337 9.50 -2.88 9.08
N GLN A 338 8.99 -1.69 9.43
CA GLN A 338 9.11 -0.51 8.59
C GLN A 338 9.89 0.55 9.37
N PHE A 339 10.91 1.08 8.74
CA PHE A 339 11.69 2.22 9.23
C PHE A 339 11.34 3.42 8.36
N LYS A 340 10.92 4.50 8.99
CA LYS A 340 10.40 5.67 8.33
C LYS A 340 11.17 6.91 8.79
N PHE A 341 11.51 7.74 7.83
CA PHE A 341 12.16 9.02 8.05
C PHE A 341 11.40 10.12 7.33
N GLY A 342 11.11 11.21 8.01
CA GLY A 342 10.41 12.36 7.48
C GLY A 342 11.13 13.66 7.76
N PHE A 343 11.00 14.58 6.82
CA PHE A 343 11.53 15.93 6.91
C PHE A 343 10.51 16.94 6.39
N GLU A 344 10.30 18.02 7.11
CA GLU A 344 9.51 19.19 6.68
C GLU A 344 10.31 20.46 6.93
N TYR A 345 10.30 21.35 5.94
CA TYR A 345 10.83 22.70 6.05
C TYR A 345 9.78 23.71 5.61
N LEU A 346 9.43 24.64 6.51
CA LEU A 346 8.50 25.71 6.21
C LEU A 346 9.26 26.90 5.61
N THR A 347 8.95 27.21 4.35
CA THR A 347 9.56 28.37 3.67
C THR A 347 9.07 29.69 4.26
N GLN A 348 9.81 30.78 4.03
CA GLN A 348 9.41 32.13 4.45
C GLN A 348 8.02 32.56 3.91
N LEU A 349 7.56 31.95 2.81
CA LEU A 349 6.23 32.18 2.23
C LEU A 349 5.13 31.32 2.88
N GLY A 350 5.44 30.57 3.95
CA GLY A 350 4.52 29.69 4.64
C GLY A 350 4.11 28.45 3.81
N THR A 351 4.93 28.05 2.86
CA THR A 351 4.72 26.85 2.05
C THR A 351 5.67 25.76 2.55
N PRO A 352 5.18 24.61 3.05
CA PRO A 352 6.04 23.53 3.50
C PRO A 352 6.63 22.76 2.30
N ILE A 353 7.89 22.37 2.42
CA ILE A 353 8.57 21.41 1.56
C ILE A 353 8.78 20.16 2.39
N ARG A 354 8.29 19.03 1.90
CA ARG A 354 8.31 17.76 2.64
C ARG A 354 8.96 16.68 1.81
N GLY A 355 9.68 15.81 2.48
CA GLY A 355 10.28 14.63 1.89
C GLY A 355 10.49 13.55 2.92
N GLY A 356 10.66 12.33 2.47
CA GLY A 356 10.90 11.21 3.38
C GLY A 356 11.29 9.93 2.67
N LEU A 357 11.60 8.94 3.49
CA LEU A 357 12.02 7.62 3.09
C LEU A 357 11.33 6.58 3.97
N ILE A 358 10.87 5.50 3.35
CA ILE A 358 10.36 4.31 4.03
C ILE A 358 11.23 3.14 3.60
N TYR A 359 11.74 2.37 4.55
CA TYR A 359 12.36 1.08 4.30
C TYR A 359 11.53 -0.01 4.98
N ARG A 360 11.06 -0.98 4.22
CA ARG A 360 10.26 -2.10 4.69
C ARG A 360 10.99 -3.41 4.43
N THR A 361 11.16 -4.23 5.48
CA THR A 361 11.67 -5.59 5.32
C THR A 361 10.60 -6.48 4.67
N ALA A 362 11.00 -7.61 4.12
CA ALA A 362 10.08 -8.52 3.45
C ALA A 362 9.09 -9.15 4.45
N PHE A 363 7.84 -9.32 4.04
CA PHE A 363 6.79 -10.00 4.81
C PHE A 363 6.41 -11.36 4.21
N ILE A 364 6.96 -11.68 3.04
CA ILE A 364 6.86 -12.97 2.36
C ILE A 364 8.29 -13.42 2.03
N PRO A 365 8.65 -14.70 2.20
CA PRO A 365 10.01 -15.17 1.94
C PRO A 365 10.54 -14.88 0.53
N ALA A 366 9.69 -14.98 -0.49
CA ALA A 366 10.04 -14.70 -1.89
C ALA A 366 10.34 -13.23 -2.19
N MET A 367 9.94 -12.32 -1.32
CA MET A 367 10.09 -10.87 -1.53
C MET A 367 11.42 -10.35 -1.00
N LYS A 368 11.88 -9.27 -1.62
CA LYS A 368 13.01 -8.48 -1.14
C LYS A 368 12.53 -7.28 -0.30
N PRO A 369 13.38 -6.71 0.58
CA PRO A 369 13.08 -5.43 1.21
C PRO A 369 12.81 -4.33 0.19
N VAL A 370 11.92 -3.39 0.54
CA VAL A 370 11.48 -2.31 -0.34
C VAL A 370 11.83 -0.96 0.26
N SER A 371 12.33 -0.06 -0.58
CA SER A 371 12.49 1.36 -0.26
C SER A 371 11.45 2.18 -1.02
N MET A 372 10.84 3.15 -0.32
CA MET A 372 9.86 4.06 -0.89
C MET A 372 10.28 5.50 -0.60
N PHE A 373 10.20 6.36 -1.60
CA PHE A 373 10.49 7.78 -1.48
C PHE A 373 9.18 8.56 -1.42
N THR A 374 9.15 9.57 -0.56
CA THR A 374 7.96 10.40 -0.40
C THR A 374 8.30 11.87 -0.58
N PHE A 375 7.33 12.63 -1.07
CA PHE A 375 7.46 14.07 -1.28
C PHE A 375 6.08 14.74 -1.18
N GLY A 376 6.06 16.01 -0.90
CA GLY A 376 4.81 16.76 -0.86
C GLY A 376 4.96 18.19 -0.41
N SER A 377 3.81 18.86 -0.37
CA SER A 377 3.70 20.24 0.07
C SER A 377 2.25 20.56 0.48
N GLY A 378 1.96 21.80 0.78
CA GLY A 378 0.63 22.25 1.13
C GLY A 378 0.53 23.75 1.24
N LYS A 379 -0.68 24.25 1.52
CA LYS A 379 -0.98 25.67 1.74
C LYS A 379 -2.15 25.83 2.66
N SER A 380 -2.02 26.73 3.64
CA SER A 380 -3.15 27.19 4.45
C SER A 380 -3.68 28.51 3.92
N ILE A 381 -4.99 28.59 3.70
CA ILE A 381 -5.70 29.77 3.20
C ILE A 381 -6.88 30.02 4.15
N GLY A 382 -6.68 30.87 5.15
CA GLY A 382 -7.67 31.07 6.20
C GLY A 382 -7.97 29.74 6.94
N ASN A 383 -9.22 29.32 6.93
CA ASN A 383 -9.68 28.09 7.57
C ASN A 383 -9.48 26.82 6.69
N LEU A 384 -9.08 27.00 5.44
CA LEU A 384 -8.86 25.89 4.51
C LEU A 384 -7.37 25.53 4.47
N VAL A 385 -7.08 24.25 4.66
CA VAL A 385 -5.74 23.66 4.46
C VAL A 385 -5.81 22.73 3.27
N ILE A 386 -4.89 22.91 2.34
CA ILE A 386 -4.71 22.08 1.15
C ILE A 386 -3.37 21.39 1.30
N ASP A 387 -3.35 20.07 1.27
CA ASP A 387 -2.13 19.28 1.31
C ASP A 387 -2.11 18.28 0.15
N TYR A 388 -0.91 18.01 -0.37
CA TYR A 388 -0.69 16.97 -1.37
C TYR A 388 0.62 16.21 -1.12
N ALA A 389 0.61 14.95 -1.47
CA ALA A 389 1.75 14.06 -1.33
C ALA A 389 1.87 13.11 -2.50
N GLY A 390 3.08 12.65 -2.72
CA GLY A 390 3.39 11.55 -3.60
C GLY A 390 4.30 10.55 -2.91
N THR A 391 4.09 9.27 -3.18
CA THR A 391 4.96 8.18 -2.76
C THR A 391 5.34 7.37 -3.99
N TYR A 392 6.61 7.09 -4.11
CA TYR A 392 7.13 6.28 -5.19
C TYR A 392 7.90 5.10 -4.63
N SER A 393 7.53 3.90 -5.06
CA SER A 393 8.17 2.66 -4.64
C SER A 393 8.59 1.81 -5.83
N PHE A 394 9.59 0.94 -5.61
CA PHE A 394 10.08 0.06 -6.63
C PHE A 394 10.60 -1.27 -6.08
N GLN A 395 10.38 -2.35 -6.83
CA GLN A 395 10.82 -3.69 -6.50
C GLN A 395 11.10 -4.50 -7.76
N SER A 396 11.98 -5.48 -7.66
CA SER A 396 12.12 -6.55 -8.64
C SER A 396 12.26 -7.88 -7.90
N PHE A 397 11.61 -8.90 -8.41
CA PHE A 397 11.66 -10.26 -7.87
C PHE A 397 11.56 -11.26 -9.00
N ASN A 398 11.88 -12.52 -8.72
CA ASN A 398 11.69 -13.61 -9.66
C ASN A 398 10.41 -14.36 -9.31
N TYR A 399 9.60 -14.68 -10.30
CA TYR A 399 8.35 -15.40 -10.13
C TYR A 399 8.16 -16.38 -11.31
N PRO A 400 7.58 -17.56 -11.11
CA PRO A 400 7.22 -18.44 -12.21
C PRO A 400 6.28 -17.77 -13.19
N ASP A 401 6.29 -18.23 -14.42
CA ASP A 401 5.29 -17.87 -15.41
C ASP A 401 3.88 -18.05 -14.83
N LEU A 402 3.01 -17.05 -15.00
CA LEU A 402 1.64 -17.11 -14.50
C LEU A 402 0.74 -18.04 -15.31
N PHE A 403 1.07 -18.25 -16.58
CA PHE A 403 0.29 -19.05 -17.51
C PHE A 403 1.17 -20.08 -18.24
N PRO A 404 1.74 -21.05 -17.51
CA PRO A 404 2.60 -22.04 -18.14
C PRO A 404 1.82 -22.83 -19.21
N VAL A 405 2.43 -22.99 -20.38
CA VAL A 405 1.88 -23.75 -21.50
C VAL A 405 2.37 -25.19 -21.42
N GLU A 406 1.50 -26.13 -21.76
CA GLU A 406 1.88 -27.55 -21.81
C GLU A 406 3.07 -27.77 -22.77
N GLY A 407 4.12 -28.42 -22.27
CA GLY A 407 5.35 -28.65 -23.03
C GLY A 407 6.39 -27.52 -22.90
N ASP A 408 6.12 -26.45 -22.18
CA ASP A 408 7.13 -25.45 -21.83
C ASP A 408 8.15 -26.10 -20.85
N ILE A 409 9.38 -26.21 -21.29
CA ILE A 409 10.48 -26.79 -20.52
C ILE A 409 11.27 -25.74 -19.74
N ARG A 410 10.82 -24.48 -19.72
CA ARG A 410 11.51 -23.43 -18.97
C ARG A 410 11.48 -23.76 -17.48
N SER A 411 12.66 -23.97 -16.91
CA SER A 411 12.83 -24.20 -15.47
C SER A 411 13.13 -22.91 -14.71
N GLU A 412 13.24 -21.79 -15.40
CA GLU A 412 13.68 -20.52 -14.86
C GLU A 412 12.49 -19.60 -14.62
N ASN A 413 12.55 -18.89 -13.50
CA ASN A 413 11.57 -17.88 -13.16
C ASN A 413 11.76 -16.60 -13.99
N ASP A 414 10.68 -15.95 -14.32
CA ASP A 414 10.69 -14.64 -14.95
C ASP A 414 11.14 -13.55 -13.98
N LEU A 415 11.74 -12.51 -14.53
CA LEU A 415 12.07 -11.32 -13.79
C LEU A 415 10.89 -10.34 -13.85
N VAL A 416 10.23 -10.15 -12.72
CA VAL A 416 9.17 -9.16 -12.55
C VAL A 416 9.76 -7.85 -12.05
N ARG A 417 9.47 -6.77 -12.74
CA ARG A 417 9.79 -5.41 -12.33
C ARG A 417 8.49 -4.63 -12.18
N ASP A 418 8.31 -4.02 -11.05
CA ASP A 418 7.03 -3.44 -10.66
C ASP A 418 7.22 -2.06 -10.04
N SER A 419 6.46 -0.99 -10.45
CA SER A 419 6.49 0.39 -9.92
C SER A 419 5.13 0.87 -9.49
N GLN A 420 5.12 1.58 -8.39
CA GLN A 420 3.92 2.18 -7.87
C GLN A 420 4.12 3.67 -7.57
N LEU A 421 3.32 4.50 -8.21
CA LEU A 421 3.18 5.91 -7.87
C LEU A 421 1.86 6.11 -7.17
N HIS A 422 1.94 6.56 -5.93
CA HIS A 422 0.78 6.90 -5.14
C HIS A 422 0.70 8.41 -4.96
N LEU A 423 -0.45 9.00 -5.25
CA LEU A 423 -0.73 10.44 -5.12
C LEU A 423 -1.89 10.65 -4.17
N GLN A 424 -1.72 11.60 -3.25
CA GLN A 424 -2.76 12.03 -2.31
C GLN A 424 -3.00 13.52 -2.42
N PHE A 425 -4.27 13.90 -2.27
CA PHE A 425 -4.71 15.28 -2.15
C PHE A 425 -5.73 15.38 -1.02
N ALA A 426 -5.61 16.36 -0.15
CA ALA A 426 -6.56 16.59 0.92
C ALA A 426 -6.97 18.04 1.05
N LEU A 427 -8.23 18.22 1.42
CA LEU A 427 -8.82 19.48 1.86
C LEU A 427 -9.26 19.32 3.31
N THR A 428 -8.72 20.13 4.19
CA THR A 428 -9.15 20.22 5.60
C THR A 428 -9.76 21.58 5.86
N TYR A 429 -11.02 21.61 6.25
CA TYR A 429 -11.71 22.85 6.65
C TYR A 429 -11.87 22.90 8.16
N LYS A 430 -11.40 23.98 8.78
CA LYS A 430 -11.45 24.25 10.23
C LYS A 430 -12.52 25.29 10.52
N PHE A 431 -13.40 25.01 11.47
CA PHE A 431 -14.50 25.93 11.85
C PHE A 431 -14.78 25.95 13.35
#